data_5e9e5feffd73ab0c12ae3f836a01d55c
#
_entry.id   5e9e5feffd73ab0c12ae3f836a01d55c
#
_cell.length_a   1.000
_cell.length_b   1.000
_cell.length_c   1.000
_cell.angle_alpha   90.00
_cell.angle_beta   90.00
_cell.angle_gamma   90.00
#
_symmetry.space_group_name_H-M   'P 1'
#
loop_
_entity.id
_entity.type
_entity.pdbx_description
1 polymer ?
#
loop_
_entity_poly.entity_id
_entity_poly.type
_entity_poly.pdbx_seq_one_letter_code
_entity_poly.pdbx_strand_id
1 'polypeptide(L)'
;MSVPYLLYLHGFRSSPRSFKARVVETALARAGLQDRLICPQLPASPKAAIALALELAGQHAPGHLAIVGSSLGGFYATWLAEHLGVRAAVVNPSVDPTRNLEHHVGITTAWHSDEPFEFRQEYVDELRALRVAQVTRPERYYLLAATGDEVLDYRDMVAHYPGAHQHVIEGSDHAV
;
A
#
# COMPACT_ATOMS: atom_id res chain seq x y z
N MET A 1 12.92 -23.07 -1.20
CA MET A 1 11.92 -22.16 -1.79
C MET A 1 12.64 -20.88 -2.18
N SER A 2 12.46 -20.38 -3.41
CA SER A 2 13.08 -19.11 -3.83
C SER A 2 12.42 -17.93 -3.10
N VAL A 3 13.22 -16.92 -2.74
CA VAL A 3 12.69 -15.68 -2.14
C VAL A 3 11.86 -14.94 -3.21
N PRO A 4 10.63 -14.51 -2.90
CA PRO A 4 9.80 -13.80 -3.85
C PRO A 4 10.34 -12.40 -4.16
N TYR A 5 9.92 -11.83 -5.30
CA TYR A 5 9.99 -10.41 -5.55
C TYR A 5 9.01 -9.67 -4.64
N LEU A 6 9.36 -8.46 -4.27
CA LEU A 6 8.57 -7.62 -3.39
C LEU A 6 8.14 -6.36 -4.14
N LEU A 7 6.85 -6.26 -4.46
CA LEU A 7 6.27 -5.05 -5.03
C LEU A 7 5.84 -4.12 -3.89
N TYR A 8 6.51 -2.97 -3.77
CA TYR A 8 6.20 -1.97 -2.75
C TYR A 8 5.36 -0.83 -3.34
N LEU A 9 4.24 -0.53 -2.70
CA LEU A 9 3.28 0.50 -3.08
C LEU A 9 3.24 1.59 -2.00
N HIS A 10 3.67 2.80 -2.37
CA HIS A 10 3.71 3.94 -1.45
C HIS A 10 2.33 4.61 -1.27
N GLY A 11 2.22 5.49 -0.29
CA GLY A 11 0.99 6.20 0.05
C GLY A 11 0.66 7.38 -0.88
N PHE A 12 -0.44 8.07 -0.54
CA PHE A 12 -0.93 9.27 -1.22
C PHE A 12 0.13 10.38 -1.21
N ARG A 13 0.35 11.04 -2.37
CA ARG A 13 1.34 12.11 -2.56
C ARG A 13 2.79 11.72 -2.22
N SER A 14 3.07 10.44 -2.08
CA SER A 14 4.35 9.89 -1.67
C SER A 14 5.19 9.44 -2.88
N SER A 15 6.31 8.78 -2.61
CA SER A 15 7.25 8.33 -3.65
C SER A 15 8.05 7.12 -3.20
N PRO A 16 8.81 6.47 -4.10
CA PRO A 16 9.79 5.44 -3.75
C PRO A 16 10.88 5.91 -2.79
N ARG A 17 11.05 7.23 -2.62
CA ARG A 17 12.01 7.84 -1.67
C ARG A 17 11.44 8.05 -0.28
N SER A 18 10.21 7.60 -0.01
CA SER A 18 9.59 7.70 1.32
C SER A 18 10.40 6.94 2.38
N PHE A 19 10.25 7.36 3.64
CA PHE A 19 10.94 6.72 4.77
C PHE A 19 10.69 5.21 4.80
N LYS A 20 9.44 4.77 4.72
CA LYS A 20 9.08 3.34 4.75
C LYS A 20 9.64 2.55 3.56
N ALA A 21 9.64 3.14 2.35
CA ALA A 21 10.24 2.49 1.18
C ALA A 21 11.74 2.25 1.39
N ARG A 22 12.46 3.25 1.93
CA ARG A 22 13.89 3.13 2.26
C ARG A 22 14.18 2.13 3.37
N VAL A 23 13.29 1.99 4.35
CA VAL A 23 13.43 0.96 5.39
C VAL A 23 13.36 -0.43 4.77
N VAL A 24 12.40 -0.67 3.87
CA VAL A 24 12.26 -1.94 3.16
C VAL A 24 13.48 -2.20 2.25
N GLU A 25 13.89 -1.20 1.48
CA GLU A 25 15.09 -1.26 0.62
C GLU A 25 16.34 -1.62 1.43
N THR A 26 16.56 -0.94 2.55
CA THR A 26 17.70 -1.19 3.44
C THR A 26 17.65 -2.59 4.04
N ALA A 27 16.47 -3.06 4.45
CA ALA A 27 16.30 -4.41 5.00
C ALA A 27 16.62 -5.48 3.95
N LEU A 28 16.15 -5.32 2.72
CA LEU A 28 16.45 -6.23 1.61
C LEU A 28 17.94 -6.20 1.24
N ALA A 29 18.57 -5.03 1.20
CA ALA A 29 19.99 -4.90 0.93
C ALA A 29 20.85 -5.63 1.99
N ARG A 30 20.50 -5.49 3.27
CA ARG A 30 21.17 -6.22 4.36
C ARG A 30 21.02 -7.74 4.24
N ALA A 31 19.93 -8.19 3.66
CA ALA A 31 19.67 -9.60 3.38
C ALA A 31 20.30 -10.11 2.05
N GLY A 32 20.96 -9.25 1.27
CA GLY A 32 21.48 -9.58 -0.06
C GLY A 32 20.38 -9.75 -1.11
N LEU A 33 19.23 -9.12 -0.93
CA LEU A 33 18.02 -9.27 -1.73
C LEU A 33 17.59 -7.95 -2.42
N GLN A 34 18.50 -6.98 -2.57
CA GLN A 34 18.19 -5.67 -3.15
C GLN A 34 17.57 -5.77 -4.55
N ASP A 35 17.95 -6.76 -5.35
CA ASP A 35 17.43 -6.99 -6.70
C ASP A 35 16.00 -7.57 -6.71
N ARG A 36 15.42 -7.82 -5.53
CA ARG A 36 14.06 -8.32 -5.38
C ARG A 36 13.03 -7.24 -5.12
N LEU A 37 13.45 -5.99 -4.92
CA LEU A 37 12.54 -4.87 -4.69
C LEU A 37 12.09 -4.24 -6.01
N ILE A 38 10.77 -4.12 -6.16
CA ILE A 38 10.10 -3.36 -7.22
C ILE A 38 9.34 -2.24 -6.53
N CYS A 39 9.78 -1.00 -6.70
CA CYS A 39 9.19 0.16 -6.02
C CYS A 39 8.94 1.28 -7.03
N PRO A 40 7.82 1.24 -7.78
CA PRO A 40 7.51 2.23 -8.80
C PRO A 40 7.05 3.55 -8.19
N GLN A 41 7.19 4.66 -8.92
CA GLN A 41 6.42 5.87 -8.67
C GLN A 41 4.98 5.64 -9.13
N LEU A 42 4.03 5.70 -8.21
CA LEU A 42 2.62 5.49 -8.52
C LEU A 42 2.00 6.76 -9.11
N PRO A 43 1.21 6.64 -10.19
CA PRO A 43 0.40 7.75 -10.70
C PRO A 43 -0.65 8.23 -9.68
N ALA A 44 -1.12 9.48 -9.83
CA ALA A 44 -2.18 10.04 -8.99
C ALA A 44 -3.54 9.35 -9.20
N SER A 45 -3.84 8.89 -10.43
CA SER A 45 -5.03 8.11 -10.73
C SER A 45 -4.93 6.71 -10.11
N PRO A 46 -5.88 6.29 -9.24
CA PRO A 46 -5.93 4.95 -8.69
C PRO A 46 -5.99 3.86 -9.76
N LYS A 47 -6.78 4.07 -10.80
CA LYS A 47 -6.88 3.15 -11.94
C LYS A 47 -5.53 2.98 -12.64
N ALA A 48 -4.83 4.08 -12.89
CA ALA A 48 -3.50 4.03 -13.50
C ALA A 48 -2.45 3.39 -12.57
N ALA A 49 -2.53 3.64 -11.26
CA ALA A 49 -1.65 3.01 -10.28
C ALA A 49 -1.84 1.49 -10.24
N ILE A 50 -3.07 1.01 -10.26
CA ILE A 50 -3.39 -0.43 -10.33
C ILE A 50 -2.93 -1.02 -11.66
N ALA A 51 -3.14 -0.34 -12.79
CA ALA A 51 -2.68 -0.82 -14.09
C ALA A 51 -1.16 -1.02 -14.13
N LEU A 52 -0.40 -0.05 -13.62
CA LEU A 52 1.05 -0.15 -13.49
C LEU A 52 1.47 -1.31 -12.57
N ALA A 53 0.80 -1.45 -11.42
CA ALA A 53 1.10 -2.52 -10.48
C ALA A 53 0.80 -3.90 -11.05
N LEU A 54 -0.28 -4.06 -11.82
CA LEU A 54 -0.61 -5.30 -12.54
C LEU A 54 0.41 -5.64 -13.62
N GLU A 55 0.87 -4.65 -14.38
CA GLU A 55 1.91 -4.82 -15.40
C GLU A 55 3.21 -5.35 -14.77
N LEU A 56 3.66 -4.72 -13.68
CA LEU A 56 4.86 -5.13 -12.97
C LEU A 56 4.70 -6.51 -12.31
N ALA A 57 3.54 -6.76 -11.70
CA ALA A 57 3.23 -8.05 -11.10
C ALA A 57 3.19 -9.18 -12.13
N GLY A 58 2.68 -8.91 -13.33
CA GLY A 58 2.55 -9.87 -14.43
C GLY A 58 3.90 -10.40 -14.95
N GLN A 59 5.00 -9.74 -14.62
CA GLN A 59 6.36 -10.21 -14.95
C GLN A 59 6.83 -11.37 -14.05
N HIS A 60 6.06 -11.70 -13.00
CA HIS A 60 6.42 -12.70 -12.00
C HIS A 60 5.29 -13.70 -11.78
N ALA A 61 5.63 -14.98 -11.62
CA ALA A 61 4.64 -15.97 -11.24
C ALA A 61 4.06 -15.66 -9.83
N PRO A 62 2.76 -15.91 -9.57
CA PRO A 62 2.13 -15.57 -8.28
C PRO A 62 2.86 -16.13 -7.05
N GLY A 63 3.42 -17.33 -7.14
CA GLY A 63 4.22 -17.93 -6.06
C GLY A 63 5.59 -17.26 -5.82
N HIS A 64 6.01 -16.34 -6.69
CA HIS A 64 7.28 -15.62 -6.62
C HIS A 64 7.11 -14.11 -6.46
N LEU A 65 5.92 -13.68 -6.06
CA LEU A 65 5.59 -12.28 -5.80
C LEU A 65 4.92 -12.15 -4.42
N ALA A 66 5.31 -11.12 -3.70
CA ALA A 66 4.60 -10.60 -2.54
C ALA A 66 4.43 -9.09 -2.68
N ILE A 67 3.41 -8.52 -2.05
CA ILE A 67 3.13 -7.08 -2.13
C ILE A 67 3.30 -6.48 -0.74
N VAL A 68 3.90 -5.29 -0.68
CA VAL A 68 3.91 -4.45 0.53
C VAL A 68 3.26 -3.12 0.19
N GLY A 69 2.31 -2.70 0.99
CA GLY A 69 1.64 -1.42 0.78
C GLY A 69 1.52 -0.61 2.06
N SER A 70 1.77 0.69 1.97
CA SER A 70 1.65 1.61 3.09
C SER A 70 0.58 2.66 2.83
N SER A 71 -0.29 2.92 3.81
CA SER A 71 -1.36 3.91 3.72
C SER A 71 -2.27 3.62 2.50
N LEU A 72 -2.41 4.56 1.55
CA LEU A 72 -3.12 4.31 0.28
C LEU A 72 -2.52 3.14 -0.51
N GLY A 73 -1.20 2.95 -0.47
CA GLY A 73 -0.56 1.78 -1.07
C GLY A 73 -1.00 0.46 -0.42
N GLY A 74 -1.37 0.48 0.86
CA GLY A 74 -1.99 -0.66 1.56
C GLY A 74 -3.37 -1.02 1.01
N PHE A 75 -4.17 -0.02 0.66
CA PHE A 75 -5.44 -0.20 -0.03
C PHE A 75 -5.24 -0.87 -1.40
N TYR A 76 -4.29 -0.40 -2.19
CA TYR A 76 -3.95 -1.01 -3.48
C TYR A 76 -3.39 -2.44 -3.32
N ALA A 77 -2.53 -2.65 -2.31
CA ALA A 77 -1.98 -3.97 -2.00
C ALA A 77 -3.07 -4.99 -1.65
N THR A 78 -4.10 -4.57 -0.94
CA THR A 78 -5.25 -5.40 -0.60
C THR A 78 -6.03 -5.82 -1.84
N TRP A 79 -6.38 -4.87 -2.70
CA TRP A 79 -7.07 -5.17 -3.94
C TRP A 79 -6.25 -6.13 -4.84
N LEU A 80 -4.97 -5.85 -4.99
CA LEU A 80 -4.07 -6.68 -5.80
C LEU A 80 -3.89 -8.09 -5.22
N ALA A 81 -3.78 -8.22 -3.89
CA ALA A 81 -3.63 -9.51 -3.24
C ALA A 81 -4.89 -10.38 -3.43
N GLU A 82 -6.08 -9.79 -3.33
CA GLU A 82 -7.33 -10.48 -3.63
C GLU A 82 -7.42 -10.88 -5.11
N HIS A 83 -7.03 -9.98 -6.02
CA HIS A 83 -7.12 -10.20 -7.47
C HIS A 83 -6.11 -11.23 -7.98
N LEU A 84 -4.86 -11.17 -7.51
CA LEU A 84 -3.75 -12.03 -7.96
C LEU A 84 -3.58 -13.30 -7.12
N GLY A 85 -4.19 -13.36 -5.95
CA GLY A 85 -4.04 -14.48 -5.03
C GLY A 85 -2.67 -14.56 -4.37
N VAL A 86 -1.94 -13.45 -4.22
CA VAL A 86 -0.60 -13.36 -3.62
C VAL A 86 -0.65 -12.94 -2.16
N ARG A 87 0.48 -13.04 -1.46
CA ARG A 87 0.62 -12.53 -0.07
C ARG A 87 0.81 -11.03 -0.07
N ALA A 88 0.28 -10.37 0.96
CA ALA A 88 0.48 -8.94 1.17
C ALA A 88 0.85 -8.62 2.63
N ALA A 89 1.76 -7.67 2.80
CA ALA A 89 1.99 -6.98 4.05
C ALA A 89 1.47 -5.54 3.91
N VAL A 90 0.64 -5.10 4.83
CA VAL A 90 0.02 -3.78 4.82
C VAL A 90 0.39 -3.01 6.08
N VAL A 91 0.88 -1.79 5.89
CA VAL A 91 1.42 -0.95 6.97
C VAL A 91 0.54 0.30 7.09
N ASN A 92 -0.14 0.45 8.22
CA ASN A 92 -1.11 1.50 8.45
C ASN A 92 -2.00 1.72 7.20
N PRO A 93 -2.68 0.65 6.70
CA PRO A 93 -3.40 0.71 5.44
C PRO A 93 -4.66 1.57 5.55
N SER A 94 -4.93 2.37 4.51
CA SER A 94 -6.27 2.92 4.33
C SER A 94 -7.23 1.80 3.91
N VAL A 95 -8.32 1.63 4.63
CA VAL A 95 -9.35 0.63 4.32
C VAL A 95 -10.51 1.22 3.51
N ASP A 96 -10.77 2.51 3.69
CA ASP A 96 -11.71 3.29 2.89
C ASP A 96 -11.14 4.69 2.61
N PRO A 97 -10.27 4.81 1.60
CA PRO A 97 -9.58 6.07 1.32
C PRO A 97 -10.54 7.18 0.87
N THR A 98 -11.74 6.87 0.41
CA THR A 98 -12.70 7.88 -0.06
C THR A 98 -13.13 8.83 1.05
N ARG A 99 -13.23 8.34 2.30
CA ARG A 99 -13.62 9.15 3.46
C ARG A 99 -12.68 10.32 3.72
N ASN A 100 -11.39 10.14 3.43
CA ASN A 100 -10.37 11.14 3.71
C ASN A 100 -9.94 11.89 2.44
N LEU A 101 -9.86 11.19 1.29
CA LEU A 101 -9.27 11.76 0.08
C LEU A 101 -10.23 12.63 -0.73
N GLU A 102 -11.54 12.52 -0.56
CA GLU A 102 -12.50 13.43 -1.21
C GLU A 102 -12.27 14.91 -0.86
N HIS A 103 -11.72 15.18 0.33
CA HIS A 103 -11.35 16.53 0.77
C HIS A 103 -10.04 17.04 0.17
N HIS A 104 -9.29 16.21 -0.54
CA HIS A 104 -8.02 16.54 -1.18
C HIS A 104 -8.14 16.76 -2.69
N VAL A 105 -9.37 16.82 -3.22
CA VAL A 105 -9.58 17.13 -4.64
C VAL A 105 -9.05 18.52 -4.95
N GLY A 106 -8.18 18.60 -5.97
CA GLY A 106 -7.53 19.84 -6.38
C GLY A 106 -6.04 19.67 -6.66
N ILE A 107 -5.35 20.79 -6.78
CA ILE A 107 -3.90 20.82 -7.00
C ILE A 107 -3.22 21.08 -5.66
N THR A 108 -2.25 20.23 -5.33
CA THR A 108 -1.38 20.35 -4.16
C THR A 108 0.06 19.99 -4.57
N THR A 109 0.96 19.79 -3.64
CA THR A 109 2.34 19.33 -3.91
C THR A 109 2.55 17.92 -3.42
N ALA A 110 3.46 17.16 -4.05
CA ALA A 110 3.93 15.90 -3.50
C ALA A 110 4.72 16.12 -2.18
N TRP A 111 4.71 15.12 -1.27
CA TRP A 111 5.29 15.29 0.07
C TRP A 111 6.81 15.54 0.08
N HIS A 112 7.51 15.14 -0.98
CA HIS A 112 8.99 15.19 -1.02
C HIS A 112 9.51 15.96 -2.23
N SER A 113 8.67 16.77 -2.89
CA SER A 113 9.04 17.63 -4.00
C SER A 113 8.07 18.81 -4.13
N ASP A 114 8.49 19.87 -4.80
CA ASP A 114 7.64 21.00 -5.16
C ASP A 114 6.81 20.73 -6.43
N GLU A 115 6.85 19.51 -6.94
CA GLU A 115 6.08 19.12 -8.12
C GLU A 115 4.59 19.16 -7.84
N PRO A 116 3.79 19.75 -8.75
CA PRO A 116 2.34 19.76 -8.62
C PRO A 116 1.79 18.34 -8.61
N PHE A 117 0.91 18.07 -7.66
CA PHE A 117 0.14 16.84 -7.57
C PHE A 117 -1.33 17.17 -7.70
N GLU A 118 -1.95 16.77 -8.79
CA GLU A 118 -3.37 16.96 -9.03
C GLU A 118 -4.14 15.70 -8.61
N PHE A 119 -5.11 15.87 -7.71
CA PHE A 119 -6.06 14.82 -7.34
C PHE A 119 -7.45 15.22 -7.79
N ARG A 120 -8.06 14.45 -8.70
CA ARG A 120 -9.30 14.79 -9.38
C ARG A 120 -10.49 14.12 -8.73
N GLN A 121 -11.67 14.70 -8.92
CA GLN A 121 -12.92 14.10 -8.43
C GLN A 121 -13.16 12.67 -8.98
N GLU A 122 -12.82 12.43 -10.23
CA GLU A 122 -12.93 11.10 -10.85
C GLU A 122 -12.09 10.03 -10.14
N TYR A 123 -10.98 10.42 -9.49
CA TYR A 123 -10.12 9.49 -8.74
C TYR A 123 -10.79 8.98 -7.46
N VAL A 124 -11.72 9.74 -6.90
CA VAL A 124 -12.56 9.28 -5.78
C VAL A 124 -13.48 8.14 -6.24
N ASP A 125 -14.04 8.23 -7.44
CA ASP A 125 -14.88 7.17 -8.02
C ASP A 125 -14.04 5.93 -8.38
N GLU A 126 -12.82 6.13 -8.89
CA GLU A 126 -11.87 5.03 -9.12
C GLU A 126 -11.53 4.30 -7.81
N LEU A 127 -11.32 5.02 -6.70
CA LEU A 127 -11.12 4.41 -5.37
C LEU A 127 -12.32 3.60 -4.93
N ARG A 128 -13.54 4.12 -5.11
CA ARG A 128 -14.76 3.37 -4.78
C ARG A 128 -14.85 2.05 -5.51
N ALA A 129 -14.49 2.04 -6.79
CA ALA A 129 -14.49 0.84 -7.63
C ALA A 129 -13.46 -0.22 -7.20
N LEU A 130 -12.37 0.18 -6.55
CA LEU A 130 -11.30 -0.69 -6.06
C LEU A 130 -11.53 -1.19 -4.63
N ARG A 131 -12.63 -0.81 -3.98
CA ARG A 131 -12.88 -1.17 -2.59
C ARG A 131 -13.04 -2.68 -2.42
N VAL A 132 -12.23 -3.26 -1.54
CA VAL A 132 -12.40 -4.64 -1.04
C VAL A 132 -13.23 -4.57 0.23
N ALA A 133 -14.45 -5.09 0.19
CA ALA A 133 -15.36 -5.02 1.35
C ALA A 133 -14.88 -5.94 2.50
N GLN A 134 -14.29 -7.08 2.15
CA GLN A 134 -13.77 -8.06 3.10
C GLN A 134 -12.66 -8.87 2.42
N VAL A 135 -11.56 -9.10 3.13
CA VAL A 135 -10.52 -10.00 2.66
C VAL A 135 -11.02 -11.45 2.68
N THR A 136 -10.73 -12.20 1.62
CA THR A 136 -11.26 -13.57 1.45
C THR A 136 -10.34 -14.64 2.01
N ARG A 137 -9.04 -14.33 2.13
CA ARG A 137 -8.01 -15.24 2.63
C ARG A 137 -7.07 -14.52 3.60
N PRO A 138 -7.51 -14.33 4.86
CA PRO A 138 -6.76 -13.56 5.86
C PRO A 138 -5.36 -14.13 6.15
N GLU A 139 -5.14 -15.42 5.96
CA GLU A 139 -3.83 -16.08 6.13
C GLU A 139 -2.75 -15.58 5.15
N ARG A 140 -3.13 -14.83 4.11
CA ARG A 140 -2.21 -14.20 3.16
C ARG A 140 -1.72 -12.83 3.62
N TYR A 141 -2.35 -12.26 4.65
CA TYR A 141 -2.09 -10.89 5.08
C TYR A 141 -1.27 -10.83 6.35
N TYR A 142 -0.32 -9.89 6.33
CA TYR A 142 0.35 -9.39 7.51
C TYR A 142 -0.04 -7.92 7.68
N LEU A 143 -0.75 -7.59 8.75
CA LEU A 143 -1.11 -6.22 9.12
C LEU A 143 -0.11 -5.69 10.14
N LEU A 144 0.45 -4.53 9.89
CA LEU A 144 1.13 -3.70 10.86
C LEU A 144 0.33 -2.41 11.05
N ALA A 145 -0.16 -2.17 12.24
CA ALA A 145 -0.97 -1.01 12.58
C ALA A 145 -0.43 -0.31 13.82
N ALA A 146 -0.43 1.01 13.84
CA ALA A 146 0.00 1.83 14.96
C ALA A 146 -1.20 2.44 15.68
N THR A 147 -1.26 2.33 17.02
CA THR A 147 -2.40 2.85 17.81
C THR A 147 -2.43 4.37 17.88
N GLY A 148 -1.30 5.04 17.67
CA GLY A 148 -1.16 6.49 17.64
C GLY A 148 -1.20 7.08 16.24
N ASP A 149 -1.64 6.33 15.23
CA ASP A 149 -1.82 6.84 13.86
C ASP A 149 -2.82 8.01 13.87
N GLU A 150 -2.32 9.22 13.54
CA GLU A 150 -3.06 10.47 13.57
C GLU A 150 -3.87 10.73 12.29
N VAL A 151 -3.66 9.88 11.27
CA VAL A 151 -4.31 10.00 9.95
C VAL A 151 -5.45 9.01 9.79
N LEU A 152 -5.25 7.77 10.26
CA LEU A 152 -6.17 6.65 10.04
C LEU A 152 -6.43 5.90 11.35
N ASP A 153 -7.68 5.59 11.66
CA ASP A 153 -8.02 4.81 12.84
C ASP A 153 -7.54 3.35 12.72
N TYR A 154 -6.62 2.94 13.59
CA TYR A 154 -6.10 1.58 13.60
C TYR A 154 -7.18 0.52 13.87
N ARG A 155 -8.29 0.89 14.53
CA ARG A 155 -9.41 -0.03 14.80
C ARG A 155 -10.10 -0.45 13.51
N ASP A 156 -10.22 0.47 12.54
CA ASP A 156 -10.73 0.17 11.21
C ASP A 156 -9.80 -0.80 10.48
N MET A 157 -8.47 -0.62 10.62
CA MET A 157 -7.50 -1.53 10.05
C MET A 157 -7.62 -2.92 10.64
N VAL A 158 -7.61 -3.05 11.97
CA VAL A 158 -7.75 -4.34 12.69
C VAL A 158 -9.06 -5.05 12.31
N ALA A 159 -10.16 -4.30 12.22
CA ALA A 159 -11.47 -4.85 11.87
C ALA A 159 -11.57 -5.32 10.40
N HIS A 160 -10.79 -4.70 9.50
CA HIS A 160 -10.82 -5.03 8.06
C HIS A 160 -10.08 -6.34 7.73
N TYR A 161 -9.11 -6.74 8.56
CA TYR A 161 -8.30 -7.96 8.34
C TYR A 161 -8.53 -9.03 9.44
N PRO A 162 -9.78 -9.45 9.70
CA PRO A 162 -10.04 -10.43 10.75
C PRO A 162 -9.40 -11.77 10.38
N GLY A 163 -8.64 -12.35 11.31
CA GLY A 163 -7.93 -13.61 11.10
C GLY A 163 -6.58 -13.50 10.37
N ALA A 164 -6.17 -12.30 9.95
CA ALA A 164 -4.83 -12.06 9.44
C ALA A 164 -3.79 -12.11 10.56
N HIS A 165 -2.52 -12.27 10.19
CA HIS A 165 -1.44 -12.03 11.14
C HIS A 165 -1.35 -10.51 11.41
N GLN A 166 -1.64 -10.10 12.64
CA GLN A 166 -1.69 -8.70 13.00
C GLN A 166 -0.61 -8.37 14.04
N HIS A 167 0.13 -7.29 13.77
CA HIS A 167 1.05 -6.68 14.70
C HIS A 167 0.63 -5.23 14.96
N VAL A 168 0.12 -4.98 16.14
CA VAL A 168 -0.32 -3.64 16.56
C VAL A 168 0.78 -3.04 17.43
N ILE A 169 1.34 -1.91 16.98
CA ILE A 169 2.38 -1.17 17.70
C ILE A 169 1.69 -0.09 18.55
N GLU A 170 1.90 -0.14 19.85
CA GLU A 170 1.34 0.85 20.75
C GLU A 170 2.11 2.17 20.69
N GLY A 171 1.38 3.28 20.57
CA GLY A 171 1.92 4.64 20.64
C GLY A 171 2.71 5.13 19.44
N SER A 172 2.90 4.33 18.39
CA SER A 172 3.55 4.77 17.16
C SER A 172 2.57 5.54 16.26
N ASP A 173 3.10 6.38 15.36
CA ASP A 173 2.34 7.26 14.47
C ASP A 173 2.09 6.66 13.08
N HIS A 174 1.54 7.47 12.14
CA HIS A 174 1.30 7.05 10.76
C HIS A 174 2.60 6.72 10.01
N ALA A 175 3.74 7.24 10.43
CA ALA A 175 5.03 7.08 9.75
C ALA A 175 5.77 5.77 10.10
N VAL A 176 5.25 4.96 11.01
CA VAL A 176 5.80 3.66 11.48
C VAL A 176 6.53 2.86 10.39
#